data_170bb6253c51444248c5c9b318be36fa
#
_entry.id   170bb6253c51444248c5c9b318be36fa
#
_cell.length_a   1.000
_cell.length_b   1.000
_cell.length_c   1.000
_cell.angle_alpha   90.00
_cell.angle_beta   90.00
_cell.angle_gamma   90.00
#
_symmetry.space_group_name_H-M   'P 1'
#
loop_
_entity.id
_entity.type
_entity.pdbx_description
1 polymer ?
#
loop_
_entity_poly.entity_id
_entity_poly.type
_entity_poly.pdbx_seq_one_letter_code
_entity_poly.pdbx_strand_id
1 'polypeptide(L)'
;MSHPVGGSTALEVSDFIFQILDSVRDPAIVPLGSSFPDARLYPLDKLGRLLASAARHLDPVATVTDLPPGNEELRRQLALRYLADGASVSPQEIVITSGAMEGLNLCLQALTQPGDLIAIESPTFYAGLQASERLGLKVIEIPSHPREGVNLDALADALRHHPVKACLFMLNFANPTGSRVSDESKRALVELLHEHQVPLIEDDVYAELYFGREAPLCSKAMDTDGLVLHVSSFSKCLAPGYRVGWVAAGRFANRVRRQKYSTSLATAVPLQIALADYMKHGGFDSHLRQLRRQLAAQEAQLLAGIEDHFPAGIRLARPDGGYFLWLELPAQVDTLRVHEEALAHGISIAPGPIFSAKREFSNYLRLNFGHPATPRQDQALATLGRLIKRQL
;
A
#
# COMPACT_ATOMS: atom_id res chain seq x y z
N MET A 1 21.06 6.01 -13.95
CA MET A 1 21.07 6.62 -12.59
C MET A 1 20.49 8.00 -12.73
N SER A 2 19.25 8.21 -12.31
CA SER A 2 18.66 9.54 -12.24
C SER A 2 19.18 10.22 -10.98
N HIS A 3 19.82 11.36 -11.14
CA HIS A 3 20.19 12.22 -10.01
C HIS A 3 18.93 12.87 -9.42
N PRO A 4 18.84 13.06 -8.10
CA PRO A 4 17.78 13.89 -7.55
C PRO A 4 17.93 15.31 -8.09
N VAL A 5 17.04 15.69 -8.99
CA VAL A 5 17.02 17.05 -9.53
C VAL A 5 16.42 17.94 -8.46
N GLY A 6 17.24 18.82 -7.88
CA GLY A 6 16.83 19.80 -6.88
C GLY A 6 15.67 20.66 -7.37
N GLY A 7 14.59 20.66 -6.59
CA GLY A 7 13.44 21.53 -6.78
C GLY A 7 12.19 20.90 -6.17
N SER A 8 11.71 21.44 -5.06
CA SER A 8 10.39 21.10 -4.53
C SER A 8 9.33 21.64 -5.48
N THR A 9 8.50 20.77 -6.05
CA THR A 9 7.40 21.15 -6.94
C THR A 9 6.07 21.11 -6.18
N ALA A 10 5.20 22.10 -6.39
CA ALA A 10 3.80 21.97 -6.03
C ALA A 10 3.21 20.80 -6.84
N LEU A 11 2.42 19.94 -6.17
CA LEU A 11 1.82 18.77 -6.81
C LEU A 11 0.55 19.18 -7.56
N GLU A 12 0.38 18.68 -8.78
CA GLU A 12 -0.83 18.76 -9.60
C GLU A 12 -1.07 17.39 -10.23
N VAL A 13 -1.40 16.40 -9.41
CA VAL A 13 -1.48 15.00 -9.85
C VAL A 13 -2.89 14.41 -9.71
N SER A 14 -3.72 14.94 -8.81
CA SER A 14 -4.99 14.31 -8.43
C SER A 14 -5.97 14.16 -9.59
N ASP A 15 -6.16 15.19 -10.40
CA ASP A 15 -7.10 15.13 -11.53
C ASP A 15 -6.66 14.11 -12.57
N PHE A 16 -5.38 14.07 -12.88
CA PHE A 16 -4.82 13.11 -13.82
C PHE A 16 -5.00 11.67 -13.32
N ILE A 17 -4.64 11.40 -12.06
CA ILE A 17 -4.80 10.09 -11.44
C ILE A 17 -6.28 9.71 -11.38
N PHE A 18 -7.16 10.65 -11.03
CA PHE A 18 -8.60 10.41 -10.93
C PHE A 18 -9.20 10.00 -12.27
N GLN A 19 -8.84 10.68 -13.37
CA GLN A 19 -9.27 10.32 -14.72
C GLN A 19 -8.94 8.87 -15.07
N ILE A 20 -7.71 8.43 -14.76
CA ILE A 20 -7.28 7.05 -14.99
C ILE A 20 -8.07 6.06 -14.13
N LEU A 21 -8.27 6.35 -12.84
CA LEU A 21 -8.95 5.45 -11.92
C LEU A 21 -10.46 5.36 -12.16
N ASP A 22 -11.10 6.44 -12.58
CA ASP A 22 -12.55 6.46 -12.84
C ASP A 22 -12.89 5.61 -14.06
N SER A 23 -12.02 5.59 -15.05
CA SER A 23 -12.19 4.82 -16.28
C SER A 23 -12.31 3.29 -16.08
N VAL A 24 -11.90 2.76 -14.91
CA VAL A 24 -11.82 1.30 -14.62
C VAL A 24 -12.93 0.79 -13.70
N ARG A 25 -13.99 1.56 -13.46
CA ARG A 25 -15.09 1.17 -12.55
C ARG A 25 -16.09 0.19 -13.13
N ASP A 26 -16.12 0.01 -14.45
CA ASP A 26 -17.06 -0.90 -15.09
C ASP A 26 -16.73 -2.37 -14.75
N PRO A 27 -17.66 -3.14 -14.12
CA PRO A 27 -17.46 -4.54 -13.81
C PRO A 27 -17.27 -5.45 -15.04
N ALA A 28 -17.61 -4.95 -16.23
CA ALA A 28 -17.33 -5.65 -17.48
C ALA A 28 -15.86 -5.57 -17.90
N ILE A 29 -15.02 -4.76 -17.26
CA ILE A 29 -13.59 -4.62 -17.58
C ILE A 29 -12.78 -5.74 -16.93
N VAL A 30 -11.78 -6.28 -17.64
CA VAL A 30 -10.78 -7.19 -17.06
C VAL A 30 -9.85 -6.39 -16.17
N PRO A 31 -9.79 -6.66 -14.84
CA PRO A 31 -9.23 -5.72 -13.87
C PRO A 31 -7.72 -5.88 -13.65
N LEU A 32 -6.91 -5.94 -14.73
CA LEU A 32 -5.45 -6.07 -14.60
C LEU A 32 -4.77 -4.82 -13.99
N GLY A 33 -5.43 -3.65 -14.04
CA GLY A 33 -4.98 -2.41 -13.39
C GLY A 33 -5.49 -2.19 -11.96
N SER A 34 -6.39 -3.06 -11.46
CA SER A 34 -7.03 -2.93 -10.15
C SER A 34 -6.03 -2.81 -9.01
N SER A 35 -6.40 -2.08 -7.96
CA SER A 35 -5.67 -2.03 -6.68
C SER A 35 -6.15 -3.06 -5.66
N PHE A 36 -7.05 -3.97 -6.06
CA PHE A 36 -7.59 -5.03 -5.21
C PHE A 36 -7.51 -6.38 -5.94
N PRO A 37 -7.30 -7.49 -5.21
CA PRO A 37 -7.42 -8.83 -5.75
C PRO A 37 -8.90 -9.23 -5.85
N ASP A 38 -9.17 -10.42 -6.38
CA ASP A 38 -10.52 -10.97 -6.49
C ASP A 38 -11.20 -11.07 -5.12
N ALA A 39 -12.42 -10.55 -5.02
CA ALA A 39 -13.18 -10.54 -3.77
C ALA A 39 -13.49 -11.96 -3.22
N ARG A 40 -13.48 -12.98 -4.08
CA ARG A 40 -13.69 -14.39 -3.69
C ARG A 40 -12.53 -14.97 -2.89
N LEU A 41 -11.39 -14.30 -2.85
CA LEU A 41 -10.25 -14.68 -2.00
C LEU A 41 -10.49 -14.41 -0.51
N TYR A 42 -11.50 -13.59 -0.16
CA TYR A 42 -11.77 -13.19 1.21
C TYR A 42 -12.84 -14.04 1.88
N PRO A 43 -12.76 -14.30 3.21
CA PRO A 43 -13.69 -15.15 3.95
C PRO A 43 -14.97 -14.39 4.35
N LEU A 44 -15.65 -13.76 3.40
CA LEU A 44 -16.76 -12.83 3.64
C LEU A 44 -17.93 -13.46 4.41
N ASP A 45 -18.26 -14.73 4.14
CA ASP A 45 -19.35 -15.44 4.85
C ASP A 45 -19.04 -15.59 6.36
N LYS A 46 -17.80 -15.91 6.71
CA LYS A 46 -17.37 -16.03 8.10
C LYS A 46 -17.38 -14.67 8.79
N LEU A 47 -16.84 -13.67 8.13
CA LEU A 47 -16.83 -12.29 8.62
C LEU A 47 -18.26 -11.75 8.78
N GLY A 48 -19.16 -12.02 7.84
CA GLY A 48 -20.56 -11.63 7.92
C GLY A 48 -21.28 -12.21 9.14
N ARG A 49 -21.03 -13.49 9.48
CA ARG A 49 -21.58 -14.09 10.70
C ARG A 49 -21.05 -13.42 11.97
N LEU A 50 -19.77 -13.14 12.04
CA LEU A 50 -19.18 -12.45 13.19
C LEU A 50 -19.69 -11.02 13.32
N LEU A 51 -19.85 -10.30 12.21
CA LEU A 51 -20.43 -8.96 12.21
C LEU A 51 -21.89 -8.98 12.70
N ALA A 52 -22.70 -9.93 12.24
CA ALA A 52 -24.07 -10.10 12.71
C ALA A 52 -24.14 -10.43 14.20
N SER A 53 -23.20 -11.23 14.70
CA SER A 53 -23.06 -11.51 16.14
C SER A 53 -22.66 -10.26 16.92
N ALA A 54 -21.63 -9.56 16.47
CA ALA A 54 -21.16 -8.33 17.10
C ALA A 54 -22.27 -7.27 17.19
N ALA A 55 -23.06 -7.10 16.12
CA ALA A 55 -24.16 -6.13 16.10
C ALA A 55 -25.30 -6.50 17.05
N ARG A 56 -25.62 -7.81 17.20
CA ARG A 56 -26.70 -8.29 18.11
C ARG A 56 -26.34 -8.18 19.58
N HIS A 57 -25.07 -8.36 19.91
CA HIS A 57 -24.60 -8.39 21.31
C HIS A 57 -23.82 -7.12 21.68
N LEU A 58 -23.93 -6.09 20.87
CA LEU A 58 -23.25 -4.83 21.10
C LEU A 58 -23.77 -4.20 22.39
N ASP A 59 -22.86 -3.91 23.32
CA ASP A 59 -23.16 -3.08 24.48
C ASP A 59 -23.54 -1.68 24.00
N PRO A 60 -24.74 -1.18 24.29
CA PRO A 60 -25.14 0.19 23.92
C PRO A 60 -24.12 1.26 24.38
N VAL A 61 -23.47 1.06 25.53
CA VAL A 61 -22.45 1.99 26.05
C VAL A 61 -21.20 2.01 25.15
N ALA A 62 -20.80 0.88 24.59
CA ALA A 62 -19.66 0.83 23.68
C ALA A 62 -19.87 1.69 22.42
N THR A 63 -21.12 1.93 22.01
CA THR A 63 -21.42 2.79 20.85
C THR A 63 -20.99 4.24 21.03
N VAL A 64 -20.87 4.70 22.28
CA VAL A 64 -20.51 6.08 22.64
C VAL A 64 -19.17 6.17 23.37
N THR A 65 -18.58 5.05 23.80
CA THR A 65 -17.32 5.02 24.56
C THR A 65 -16.12 4.54 23.73
N ASP A 66 -16.32 3.75 22.68
CA ASP A 66 -15.25 3.27 21.78
C ASP A 66 -14.77 4.41 20.84
N LEU A 67 -14.45 5.54 21.43
CA LEU A 67 -13.81 6.68 20.77
C LEU A 67 -12.32 6.37 20.50
N PRO A 68 -11.59 7.24 19.79
CA PRO A 68 -10.16 7.04 19.61
C PRO A 68 -9.43 6.82 20.95
N PRO A 69 -8.60 5.78 21.03
CA PRO A 69 -7.94 5.08 19.93
C PRO A 69 -8.71 3.88 19.34
N GLY A 70 -9.95 3.60 19.72
CA GLY A 70 -10.78 2.53 19.20
C GLY A 70 -10.80 1.29 20.12
N ASN A 71 -11.46 0.22 19.67
CA ASN A 71 -11.76 -0.98 20.45
C ASN A 71 -10.51 -1.59 21.08
N GLU A 72 -10.54 -1.82 22.39
CA GLU A 72 -9.39 -2.27 23.17
C GLU A 72 -8.95 -3.68 22.79
N GLU A 73 -9.91 -4.60 22.59
CA GLU A 73 -9.57 -5.98 22.22
C GLU A 73 -8.94 -6.04 20.84
N LEU A 74 -9.41 -5.27 19.87
CA LEU A 74 -8.77 -5.21 18.54
C LEU A 74 -7.33 -4.68 18.64
N ARG A 75 -7.10 -3.62 19.39
CA ARG A 75 -5.76 -3.09 19.61
C ARG A 75 -4.84 -4.10 20.32
N ARG A 76 -5.38 -4.86 21.26
CA ARG A 76 -4.65 -5.94 21.94
C ARG A 76 -4.29 -7.07 20.96
N GLN A 77 -5.20 -7.50 20.10
CA GLN A 77 -4.93 -8.52 19.08
C GLN A 77 -3.88 -8.04 18.07
N LEU A 78 -3.92 -6.79 17.66
CA LEU A 78 -2.88 -6.20 16.80
C LEU A 78 -1.52 -6.15 17.50
N ALA A 79 -1.47 -5.73 18.77
CA ALA A 79 -0.22 -5.73 19.54
C ALA A 79 0.40 -7.12 19.70
N LEU A 80 -0.43 -8.15 19.91
CA LEU A 80 0.02 -9.54 19.94
C LEU A 80 0.59 -9.99 18.59
N ARG A 81 0.02 -9.50 17.47
CA ARG A 81 0.54 -9.79 16.15
C ARG A 81 1.89 -9.12 15.93
N TYR A 82 2.04 -7.85 16.27
CA TYR A 82 3.34 -7.18 16.23
C TYR A 82 4.40 -7.97 17.02
N LEU A 83 4.04 -8.45 18.21
CA LEU A 83 4.97 -9.23 19.04
C LEU A 83 5.37 -10.55 18.37
N ALA A 84 4.42 -11.24 17.73
CA ALA A 84 4.69 -12.47 16.99
C ALA A 84 5.60 -12.24 15.77
N ASP A 85 5.51 -11.06 15.16
CA ASP A 85 6.32 -10.63 14.02
C ASP A 85 7.61 -9.87 14.46
N GLY A 86 7.97 -9.94 15.75
CA GLY A 86 9.24 -9.40 16.28
C GLY A 86 9.25 -7.92 16.65
N ALA A 87 8.12 -7.24 16.62
CA ALA A 87 8.00 -5.83 17.00
C ALA A 87 7.27 -5.67 18.34
N SER A 88 7.84 -4.88 19.26
CA SER A 88 7.17 -4.56 20.53
C SER A 88 6.37 -3.27 20.41
N VAL A 89 5.05 -3.41 20.26
CA VAL A 89 4.12 -2.30 20.14
C VAL A 89 3.08 -2.34 21.25
N SER A 90 2.97 -1.26 22.01
CA SER A 90 1.94 -1.14 23.04
C SER A 90 0.55 -0.95 22.42
N PRO A 91 -0.52 -1.59 22.94
CA PRO A 91 -1.89 -1.28 22.51
C PRO A 91 -2.25 0.22 22.62
N GLN A 92 -1.60 0.98 23.49
CA GLN A 92 -1.80 2.42 23.66
C GLN A 92 -1.21 3.26 22.50
N GLU A 93 -0.25 2.70 21.76
CA GLU A 93 0.31 3.34 20.57
C GLU A 93 -0.55 3.12 19.30
N ILE A 94 -1.51 2.19 19.37
CA ILE A 94 -2.34 1.82 18.22
C ILE A 94 -3.61 2.66 18.19
N VAL A 95 -3.83 3.33 17.05
CA VAL A 95 -5.06 4.08 16.74
C VAL A 95 -5.77 3.38 15.60
N ILE A 96 -7.00 2.91 15.84
CA ILE A 96 -7.83 2.29 14.81
C ILE A 96 -8.37 3.36 13.86
N THR A 97 -8.30 3.06 12.56
CA THR A 97 -8.68 3.99 11.49
C THR A 97 -9.67 3.38 10.51
N SER A 98 -10.32 4.21 9.71
CA SER A 98 -11.23 3.80 8.64
C SER A 98 -10.45 3.40 7.37
N GLY A 99 -9.52 2.44 7.54
CA GLY A 99 -8.56 1.98 6.55
C GLY A 99 -7.25 2.76 6.56
N ALA A 100 -6.25 2.25 5.85
CA ALA A 100 -4.90 2.84 5.80
C ALA A 100 -4.87 4.27 5.24
N MET A 101 -5.75 4.60 4.28
CA MET A 101 -5.81 5.96 3.72
C MET A 101 -6.16 7.02 4.77
N GLU A 102 -7.05 6.72 5.71
CA GLU A 102 -7.27 7.61 6.84
C GLU A 102 -6.02 7.67 7.72
N GLY A 103 -5.40 6.51 8.00
CA GLY A 103 -4.15 6.43 8.78
C GLY A 103 -3.05 7.31 8.20
N LEU A 104 -2.78 7.22 6.90
CA LEU A 104 -1.80 8.04 6.19
C LEU A 104 -2.09 9.54 6.32
N ASN A 105 -3.35 9.93 6.07
CA ASN A 105 -3.76 11.34 6.20
C ASN A 105 -3.60 11.87 7.63
N LEU A 106 -3.97 11.07 8.64
CA LEU A 106 -3.81 11.45 10.04
C LEU A 106 -2.32 11.58 10.43
N CYS A 107 -1.45 10.69 9.93
CA CYS A 107 -0.01 10.77 10.14
C CYS A 107 0.57 12.04 9.51
N LEU A 108 0.26 12.31 8.23
CA LEU A 108 0.72 13.52 7.56
C LEU A 108 0.26 14.77 8.30
N GLN A 109 -1.03 14.88 8.66
CA GLN A 109 -1.58 16.02 9.43
C GLN A 109 -0.95 16.16 10.82
N ALA A 110 -0.56 15.05 11.46
CA ALA A 110 0.09 15.09 12.77
C ALA A 110 1.54 15.58 12.73
N LEU A 111 2.21 15.41 11.57
CA LEU A 111 3.65 15.67 11.41
C LEU A 111 3.96 16.93 10.61
N THR A 112 3.05 17.40 9.77
CA THR A 112 3.33 18.43 8.76
C THR A 112 2.30 19.55 8.76
N GLN A 113 2.66 20.64 8.10
CA GLN A 113 1.81 21.81 7.79
C GLN A 113 1.89 22.11 6.28
N PRO A 114 0.91 22.81 5.68
CA PRO A 114 0.98 23.25 4.30
C PRO A 114 2.29 23.97 3.98
N GLY A 115 2.94 23.59 2.89
CA GLY A 115 4.25 24.08 2.48
C GLY A 115 5.45 23.26 2.96
N ASP A 116 5.26 22.34 3.92
CA ASP A 116 6.32 21.45 4.38
C ASP A 116 6.73 20.46 3.30
N LEU A 117 7.99 20.03 3.36
CA LEU A 117 8.60 19.07 2.44
C LEU A 117 8.61 17.68 3.07
N ILE A 118 8.14 16.68 2.34
CA ILE A 118 8.28 15.26 2.69
C ILE A 118 9.08 14.51 1.63
N ALA A 119 9.78 13.45 2.05
CA ALA A 119 10.43 12.52 1.13
C ALA A 119 9.49 11.34 0.84
N ILE A 120 9.36 10.99 -0.43
CA ILE A 120 8.60 9.85 -0.92
C ILE A 120 9.46 9.01 -1.84
N GLU A 121 9.21 7.71 -1.96
CA GLU A 121 9.86 6.88 -2.97
C GLU A 121 9.35 7.19 -4.39
N SER A 122 10.16 6.90 -5.42
CA SER A 122 9.75 7.03 -6.82
C SER A 122 10.20 5.78 -7.60
N PRO A 123 9.27 5.02 -8.22
CA PRO A 123 7.82 5.25 -8.25
C PRO A 123 7.16 4.98 -6.88
N THR A 124 6.02 5.63 -6.62
CA THR A 124 5.27 5.51 -5.36
C THR A 124 3.78 5.28 -5.57
N PHE A 125 3.08 4.87 -4.53
CA PHE A 125 1.63 4.74 -4.56
C PHE A 125 0.95 6.12 -4.72
N TYR A 126 0.19 6.26 -5.80
CA TYR A 126 -0.43 7.53 -6.20
C TYR A 126 -1.31 8.17 -5.11
N ALA A 127 -1.91 7.39 -4.22
CA ALA A 127 -2.73 7.97 -3.16
C ALA A 127 -1.90 8.71 -2.10
N GLY A 128 -0.61 8.37 -1.94
CA GLY A 128 0.33 9.17 -1.15
C GLY A 128 0.58 10.55 -1.79
N LEU A 129 0.72 10.60 -3.12
CA LEU A 129 0.83 11.85 -3.88
C LEU A 129 -0.44 12.71 -3.73
N GLN A 130 -1.63 12.11 -3.91
CA GLN A 130 -2.90 12.81 -3.76
C GLN A 130 -3.11 13.35 -2.35
N ALA A 131 -2.75 12.57 -1.31
CA ALA A 131 -2.83 13.03 0.07
C ALA A 131 -1.90 14.22 0.33
N SER A 132 -0.68 14.16 -0.22
CA SER A 132 0.32 15.24 -0.11
C SER A 132 -0.16 16.52 -0.81
N GLU A 133 -0.69 16.41 -2.02
CA GLU A 133 -1.26 17.53 -2.77
C GLU A 133 -2.42 18.19 -2.00
N ARG A 134 -3.39 17.39 -1.53
CA ARG A 134 -4.53 17.86 -0.77
C ARG A 134 -4.14 18.61 0.51
N LEU A 135 -3.03 18.22 1.14
CA LEU A 135 -2.49 18.85 2.33
C LEU A 135 -1.54 20.03 2.01
N GLY A 136 -1.37 20.37 0.74
CA GLY A 136 -0.48 21.46 0.31
C GLY A 136 0.99 21.20 0.62
N LEU A 137 1.41 19.92 0.66
CA LEU A 137 2.80 19.53 0.90
C LEU A 137 3.63 19.59 -0.37
N LYS A 138 4.92 19.79 -0.20
CA LYS A 138 5.93 19.60 -1.24
C LYS A 138 6.52 18.21 -1.11
N VAL A 139 6.92 17.61 -2.22
CA VAL A 139 7.57 16.29 -2.20
C VAL A 139 8.97 16.35 -2.82
N ILE A 140 9.88 15.55 -2.26
CA ILE A 140 11.13 15.17 -2.90
C ILE A 140 11.07 13.67 -3.17
N GLU A 141 11.21 13.29 -4.44
CA GLU A 141 11.18 11.90 -4.88
C GLU A 141 12.56 11.27 -4.69
N ILE A 142 12.62 10.20 -3.90
CA ILE A 142 13.81 9.40 -3.67
C ILE A 142 13.77 8.20 -4.62
N PRO A 143 14.78 8.00 -5.49
CA PRO A 143 14.80 6.88 -6.41
C PRO A 143 14.66 5.55 -5.68
N SER A 144 13.85 4.64 -6.25
CA SER A 144 13.64 3.30 -5.73
C SER A 144 14.04 2.24 -6.76
N HIS A 145 14.77 1.21 -6.28
CA HIS A 145 15.13 0.07 -7.12
C HIS A 145 14.02 -0.99 -7.08
N PRO A 146 13.65 -1.65 -8.22
CA PRO A 146 12.54 -2.59 -8.26
C PRO A 146 12.65 -3.82 -7.35
N ARG A 147 13.85 -4.14 -6.85
CA ARG A 147 14.08 -5.25 -5.89
C ARG A 147 14.43 -4.77 -4.50
N GLU A 148 15.29 -3.75 -4.42
CA GLU A 148 15.92 -3.31 -3.16
C GLU A 148 15.14 -2.20 -2.46
N GLY A 149 14.19 -1.57 -3.19
CA GLY A 149 13.39 -0.46 -2.68
C GLY A 149 14.14 0.86 -2.67
N VAL A 150 13.84 1.72 -1.70
CA VAL A 150 14.33 3.10 -1.61
C VAL A 150 15.86 3.18 -1.51
N ASN A 151 16.46 4.10 -2.28
CA ASN A 151 17.91 4.34 -2.28
C ASN A 151 18.31 5.19 -1.06
N LEU A 152 19.04 4.59 -0.11
CA LEU A 152 19.42 5.22 1.15
C LEU A 152 20.45 6.34 0.95
N ASP A 153 21.36 6.24 -0.02
CA ASP A 153 22.36 7.29 -0.30
C ASP A 153 21.66 8.55 -0.81
N ALA A 154 20.70 8.38 -1.71
CA ALA A 154 19.89 9.49 -2.22
C ALA A 154 19.02 10.12 -1.12
N LEU A 155 18.49 9.29 -0.20
CA LEU A 155 17.77 9.79 0.96
C LEU A 155 18.68 10.57 1.90
N ALA A 156 19.85 10.05 2.23
CA ALA A 156 20.82 10.73 3.08
C ALA A 156 21.24 12.09 2.49
N ASP A 157 21.41 12.15 1.17
CA ASP A 157 21.70 13.40 0.48
C ASP A 157 20.53 14.39 0.59
N ALA A 158 19.30 13.94 0.36
CA ALA A 158 18.10 14.75 0.52
C ALA A 158 17.94 15.31 1.94
N LEU A 159 18.17 14.48 2.97
CA LEU A 159 18.09 14.90 4.38
C LEU A 159 19.14 15.94 4.77
N ARG A 160 20.34 15.88 4.17
CA ARG A 160 21.40 16.88 4.42
C ARG A 160 21.11 18.25 3.80
N HIS A 161 20.46 18.27 2.64
CA HIS A 161 20.33 19.50 1.83
C HIS A 161 18.93 20.12 1.89
N HIS A 162 17.93 19.39 2.41
CA HIS A 162 16.55 19.85 2.44
C HIS A 162 15.90 19.68 3.82
N PRO A 163 14.99 20.58 4.22
CA PRO A 163 14.29 20.52 5.50
C PRO A 163 13.13 19.52 5.45
N VAL A 164 13.44 18.22 5.24
CA VAL A 164 12.46 17.13 5.17
C VAL A 164 11.79 16.96 6.54
N LYS A 165 10.45 17.03 6.58
CA LYS A 165 9.66 16.92 7.81
C LYS A 165 9.22 15.51 8.13
N ALA A 166 9.04 14.66 7.12
CA ALA A 166 8.68 13.25 7.26
C ALA A 166 9.06 12.49 5.99
N CYS A 167 9.24 11.18 6.13
CA CYS A 167 9.31 10.26 4.99
C CYS A 167 8.01 9.46 4.91
N LEU A 168 7.56 9.13 3.69
CA LEU A 168 6.44 8.25 3.42
C LEU A 168 6.90 7.17 2.45
N PHE A 169 7.05 5.93 2.94
CA PHE A 169 7.58 4.80 2.16
C PHE A 169 6.76 3.54 2.33
N MET A 170 6.77 2.69 1.28
CA MET A 170 6.28 1.31 1.30
C MET A 170 7.47 0.36 1.23
N LEU A 171 7.83 -0.28 2.33
CA LEU A 171 9.06 -1.06 2.44
C LEU A 171 8.85 -2.58 2.22
N ASN A 172 7.60 -3.04 2.24
CA ASN A 172 7.22 -4.43 1.98
C ASN A 172 6.23 -4.51 0.82
N PHE A 173 6.65 -5.13 -0.27
CA PHE A 173 5.82 -5.36 -1.47
C PHE A 173 5.21 -4.07 -2.00
N ALA A 174 6.06 -3.06 -2.17
CA ALA A 174 5.69 -1.70 -2.54
C ALA A 174 4.78 -1.64 -3.78
N ASN A 175 3.82 -0.74 -3.77
CA ASN A 175 3.01 -0.43 -4.93
C ASN A 175 3.61 0.80 -5.67
N PRO A 176 4.08 0.67 -6.92
CA PRO A 176 3.74 -0.38 -7.89
C PRO A 176 4.77 -1.50 -8.03
N THR A 177 5.96 -1.38 -7.48
CA THR A 177 7.15 -2.17 -7.84
C THR A 177 7.13 -3.62 -7.37
N GLY A 178 6.38 -3.94 -6.32
CA GLY A 178 6.47 -5.23 -5.63
C GLY A 178 7.77 -5.42 -4.85
N SER A 179 8.62 -4.40 -4.74
CA SER A 179 9.91 -4.47 -4.05
C SER A 179 9.75 -4.75 -2.55
N ARG A 180 10.73 -5.43 -1.99
CA ARG A 180 10.89 -5.65 -0.56
C ARG A 180 12.26 -5.15 -0.12
N VAL A 181 12.28 -4.19 0.77
CA VAL A 181 13.52 -3.72 1.41
C VAL A 181 14.00 -4.78 2.40
N SER A 182 15.29 -5.10 2.37
CA SER A 182 15.87 -6.08 3.30
C SER A 182 15.82 -5.55 4.75
N ASP A 183 15.82 -6.47 5.73
CA ASP A 183 15.78 -6.09 7.14
C ASP A 183 17.04 -5.31 7.54
N GLU A 184 18.18 -5.58 6.90
CA GLU A 184 19.41 -4.80 7.06
C GLU A 184 19.24 -3.36 6.55
N SER A 185 18.71 -3.20 5.34
CA SER A 185 18.45 -1.86 4.76
C SER A 185 17.38 -1.08 5.56
N LYS A 186 16.37 -1.77 6.11
CA LYS A 186 15.39 -1.12 7.00
C LYS A 186 16.03 -0.63 8.29
N ARG A 187 16.96 -1.40 8.85
CA ARG A 187 17.73 -0.96 10.05
C ARG A 187 18.56 0.28 9.72
N ALA A 188 19.31 0.26 8.62
CA ALA A 188 20.07 1.42 8.17
C ALA A 188 19.17 2.65 7.88
N LEU A 189 17.99 2.44 7.30
CA LEU A 189 17.01 3.50 7.11
C LEU A 189 16.54 4.11 8.44
N VAL A 190 16.17 3.28 9.42
CA VAL A 190 15.70 3.75 10.73
C VAL A 190 16.83 4.50 11.46
N GLU A 191 18.05 4.00 11.42
CA GLU A 191 19.24 4.66 11.99
C GLU A 191 19.48 6.04 11.34
N LEU A 192 19.46 6.11 10.01
CA LEU A 192 19.60 7.36 9.26
C LEU A 192 18.52 8.39 9.63
N LEU A 193 17.27 7.97 9.69
CA LEU A 193 16.14 8.85 10.05
C LEU A 193 16.22 9.29 11.52
N HIS A 194 16.75 8.44 12.38
CA HIS A 194 17.01 8.72 13.79
C HIS A 194 18.08 9.80 13.96
N GLU A 195 19.20 9.70 13.25
CA GLU A 195 20.25 10.73 13.25
C GLU A 195 19.72 12.11 12.86
N HIS A 196 18.81 12.15 11.90
CA HIS A 196 18.19 13.38 11.42
C HIS A 196 16.91 13.79 12.18
N GLN A 197 16.43 12.98 13.13
CA GLN A 197 15.16 13.16 13.86
C GLN A 197 13.94 13.35 12.95
N VAL A 198 13.93 12.68 11.78
CA VAL A 198 12.86 12.71 10.79
C VAL A 198 11.96 11.49 10.95
N PRO A 199 10.64 11.65 11.18
CA PRO A 199 9.73 10.52 11.32
C PRO A 199 9.49 9.81 9.98
N LEU A 200 9.29 8.48 10.08
CA LEU A 200 8.88 7.62 8.98
C LEU A 200 7.39 7.29 9.10
N ILE A 201 6.62 7.55 8.06
CA ILE A 201 5.30 6.95 7.83
C ILE A 201 5.55 5.72 6.94
N GLU A 202 5.42 4.53 7.51
CA GLU A 202 5.56 3.27 6.79
C GLU A 202 4.17 2.76 6.39
N ASP A 203 3.83 2.79 5.09
CA ASP A 203 2.62 2.16 4.56
C ASP A 203 2.88 0.68 4.31
N ASP A 204 2.35 -0.18 5.16
CA ASP A 204 2.65 -1.62 5.17
C ASP A 204 1.39 -2.49 4.99
N VAL A 205 0.50 -2.10 4.10
CA VAL A 205 -0.77 -2.80 3.85
C VAL A 205 -0.60 -4.15 3.15
N TYR A 206 0.59 -4.46 2.61
CA TYR A 206 0.87 -5.70 1.88
C TYR A 206 1.72 -6.70 2.66
N ALA A 207 2.28 -6.36 3.84
CA ALA A 207 3.20 -7.21 4.60
C ALA A 207 2.72 -8.64 4.82
N GLU A 208 1.41 -8.81 5.04
CA GLU A 208 0.78 -10.12 5.24
C GLU A 208 0.75 -11.02 3.99
N LEU A 209 1.10 -10.50 2.83
CA LEU A 209 0.97 -11.20 1.54
C LEU A 209 2.30 -11.75 1.01
N TYR A 210 3.21 -12.14 1.88
CA TYR A 210 4.51 -12.71 1.53
C TYR A 210 4.39 -14.16 1.04
N PHE A 211 5.30 -14.59 0.13
CA PHE A 211 5.32 -15.95 -0.43
C PHE A 211 6.34 -16.87 0.25
N GLY A 212 7.28 -16.32 0.98
CA GLY A 212 8.29 -17.05 1.72
C GLY A 212 7.76 -17.78 2.97
N ARG A 213 8.68 -18.30 3.76
CA ARG A 213 8.37 -18.95 5.04
C ARG A 213 8.24 -17.96 6.19
N GLU A 214 8.94 -16.84 6.11
CA GLU A 214 9.05 -15.83 7.15
C GLU A 214 8.38 -14.53 6.70
N ALA A 215 7.64 -13.92 7.61
CA ALA A 215 7.07 -12.60 7.40
C ALA A 215 8.20 -11.56 7.30
N PRO A 216 8.08 -10.54 6.44
CA PRO A 216 9.01 -9.42 6.47
C PRO A 216 8.83 -8.62 7.76
N LEU A 217 9.91 -8.18 8.37
CA LEU A 217 9.82 -7.25 9.49
C LEU A 217 9.30 -5.89 9.00
N CYS A 218 8.53 -5.20 9.83
CA CYS A 218 8.26 -3.78 9.64
C CYS A 218 9.39 -2.95 10.27
N SER A 219 9.61 -1.73 9.80
CA SER A 219 10.63 -0.83 10.38
C SER A 219 10.35 -0.49 11.83
N LYS A 220 9.10 -0.60 12.26
CA LYS A 220 8.70 -0.44 13.67
C LYS A 220 9.40 -1.41 14.62
N ALA A 221 9.81 -2.60 14.15
CA ALA A 221 10.57 -3.57 14.92
C ALA A 221 11.99 -3.07 15.28
N MET A 222 12.50 -2.10 14.57
CA MET A 222 13.85 -1.53 14.71
C MET A 222 13.83 -0.14 15.36
N ASP A 223 12.62 0.42 15.58
CA ASP A 223 12.41 1.79 16.08
C ASP A 223 12.46 1.84 17.61
N THR A 224 13.55 2.35 18.16
CA THR A 224 13.74 2.53 19.60
C THR A 224 13.22 3.87 20.14
N ASP A 225 13.02 4.87 19.27
CA ASP A 225 12.71 6.25 19.64
C ASP A 225 11.25 6.65 19.37
N GLY A 226 10.46 5.73 18.81
CA GLY A 226 9.07 5.98 18.46
C GLY A 226 8.90 6.93 17.27
N LEU A 227 9.90 6.97 16.35
CA LEU A 227 9.87 7.78 15.13
C LEU A 227 9.10 7.13 13.98
N VAL A 228 8.88 5.82 14.00
CA VAL A 228 8.13 5.11 12.97
C VAL A 228 6.65 5.10 13.29
N LEU A 229 5.85 5.66 12.39
CA LEU A 229 4.39 5.55 12.36
C LEU A 229 4.03 4.46 11.33
N HIS A 230 3.81 3.24 11.82
CA HIS A 230 3.47 2.11 10.96
C HIS A 230 1.97 2.08 10.67
N VAL A 231 1.59 2.14 9.40
CA VAL A 231 0.21 2.19 8.90
C VAL A 231 -0.13 0.90 8.20
N SER A 232 -1.22 0.25 8.60
CA SER A 232 -1.70 -0.95 7.90
C SER A 232 -3.21 -1.07 7.93
N SER A 233 -3.77 -2.10 7.27
CA SER A 233 -5.22 -2.32 7.22
C SER A 233 -5.57 -3.76 6.88
N PHE A 234 -6.82 -4.14 7.17
CA PHE A 234 -7.40 -5.40 6.74
C PHE A 234 -7.86 -5.39 5.26
N SER A 235 -7.76 -4.24 4.57
CA SER A 235 -8.33 -4.07 3.22
C SER A 235 -7.66 -4.93 2.16
N LYS A 236 -6.36 -5.24 2.29
CA LYS A 236 -5.61 -5.98 1.27
C LYS A 236 -5.54 -7.48 1.56
N CYS A 237 -5.69 -7.86 2.81
CA CYS A 237 -5.51 -9.24 3.25
C CYS A 237 -6.79 -9.93 3.76
N LEU A 238 -7.90 -9.21 4.03
CA LEU A 238 -9.06 -9.80 4.68
C LEU A 238 -10.41 -9.25 4.21
N ALA A 239 -10.63 -7.92 4.26
CA ALA A 239 -11.97 -7.34 4.10
C ALA A 239 -11.92 -5.90 3.58
N PRO A 240 -11.79 -5.68 2.26
CA PRO A 240 -11.74 -4.33 1.70
C PRO A 240 -12.93 -3.45 2.09
N GLY A 241 -14.14 -4.01 2.08
CA GLY A 241 -15.39 -3.30 2.37
C GLY A 241 -15.60 -2.94 3.84
N TYR A 242 -14.85 -3.54 4.77
CA TYR A 242 -14.98 -3.22 6.21
C TYR A 242 -14.35 -1.88 6.57
N ARG A 243 -13.43 -1.40 5.75
CA ARG A 243 -12.77 -0.11 5.97
C ARG A 243 -12.18 0.02 7.37
N VAL A 244 -11.43 -0.97 7.82
CA VAL A 244 -10.70 -0.94 9.10
C VAL A 244 -9.20 -1.05 8.85
N GLY A 245 -8.45 -0.14 9.44
CA GLY A 245 -7.00 -0.10 9.49
C GLY A 245 -6.52 0.40 10.84
N TRP A 246 -5.24 0.65 10.95
CA TRP A 246 -4.63 1.17 12.17
C TRP A 246 -3.32 1.89 11.89
N VAL A 247 -2.92 2.70 12.87
CA VAL A 247 -1.59 3.31 12.95
C VAL A 247 -0.96 2.92 14.28
N ALA A 248 0.20 2.27 14.27
CA ALA A 248 1.08 2.15 15.43
C ALA A 248 2.03 3.34 15.44
N ALA A 249 1.66 4.40 16.16
CA ALA A 249 2.19 5.74 15.96
C ALA A 249 3.34 6.13 16.90
N GLY A 250 3.84 5.21 17.74
CA GLY A 250 4.95 5.47 18.65
C GLY A 250 4.74 6.73 19.50
N ARG A 251 5.74 7.57 19.57
CA ARG A 251 5.67 8.84 20.33
C ARG A 251 4.63 9.83 19.81
N PHE A 252 4.11 9.64 18.60
CA PHE A 252 3.11 10.51 17.98
C PHE A 252 1.66 10.02 18.21
N ALA A 253 1.44 8.92 18.95
CA ALA A 253 0.11 8.32 19.15
C ALA A 253 -0.94 9.33 19.63
N ASN A 254 -0.60 10.20 20.58
CA ASN A 254 -1.52 11.23 21.05
C ASN A 254 -1.86 12.29 19.99
N ARG A 255 -0.91 12.63 19.11
CA ARG A 255 -1.16 13.58 18.01
C ARG A 255 -2.11 12.95 16.99
N VAL A 256 -1.82 11.70 16.55
CA VAL A 256 -2.68 10.97 15.61
C VAL A 256 -4.09 10.76 16.18
N ARG A 257 -4.21 10.41 17.48
CA ARG A 257 -5.50 10.28 18.17
C ARG A 257 -6.30 11.59 18.17
N ARG A 258 -5.66 12.71 18.42
CA ARG A 258 -6.32 14.05 18.39
C ARG A 258 -6.79 14.39 16.98
N GLN A 259 -5.97 14.14 15.96
CA GLN A 259 -6.36 14.34 14.55
C GLN A 259 -7.59 13.50 14.20
N LYS A 260 -7.58 12.20 14.55
CA LYS A 260 -8.75 11.35 14.31
C LYS A 260 -10.01 11.87 15.01
N TYR A 261 -9.89 12.27 16.28
CA TYR A 261 -11.02 12.80 17.05
C TYR A 261 -11.65 14.04 16.38
N SER A 262 -10.84 14.91 15.79
CA SER A 262 -11.32 16.15 15.16
C SER A 262 -11.76 15.98 13.70
N THR A 263 -11.39 14.86 13.02
CA THR A 263 -11.72 14.67 11.59
C THR A 263 -12.86 13.70 11.36
N SER A 264 -12.79 12.49 11.95
CA SER A 264 -13.74 11.41 11.67
C SER A 264 -14.35 10.79 12.91
N LEU A 265 -13.95 11.25 14.09
CA LEU A 265 -14.33 10.80 15.42
C LEU A 265 -13.93 9.34 15.67
N ALA A 266 -14.72 8.36 15.18
CA ALA A 266 -14.52 6.94 15.45
C ALA A 266 -14.68 6.09 14.18
N THR A 267 -14.09 4.90 14.20
CA THR A 267 -14.36 3.84 13.23
C THR A 267 -15.52 2.99 13.72
N ALA A 268 -16.33 2.44 12.82
CA ALA A 268 -17.53 1.67 13.16
C ALA A 268 -17.23 0.54 14.17
N VAL A 269 -17.86 0.59 15.34
CA VAL A 269 -17.59 -0.30 16.49
C VAL A 269 -17.88 -1.77 16.19
N PRO A 270 -19.03 -2.16 15.58
CA PRO A 270 -19.32 -3.58 15.31
C PRO A 270 -18.28 -4.25 14.41
N LEU A 271 -17.69 -3.49 13.48
CA LEU A 271 -16.65 -4.00 12.58
C LEU A 271 -15.35 -4.27 13.33
N GLN A 272 -14.99 -3.41 14.28
CA GLN A 272 -13.81 -3.61 15.13
C GLN A 272 -13.97 -4.86 16.01
N ILE A 273 -15.13 -5.07 16.62
CA ILE A 273 -15.44 -6.23 17.44
C ILE A 273 -15.36 -7.52 16.59
N ALA A 274 -15.99 -7.52 15.42
CA ALA A 274 -16.00 -8.70 14.54
C ALA A 274 -14.57 -9.09 14.08
N LEU A 275 -13.71 -8.12 13.83
CA LEU A 275 -12.31 -8.35 13.45
C LEU A 275 -11.47 -8.83 14.64
N ALA A 276 -11.69 -8.28 15.82
CA ALA A 276 -11.04 -8.75 17.05
C ALA A 276 -11.36 -10.22 17.32
N ASP A 277 -12.64 -10.60 17.22
CA ASP A 277 -13.09 -11.99 17.38
C ASP A 277 -12.49 -12.92 16.32
N TYR A 278 -12.41 -12.45 15.06
CA TYR A 278 -11.82 -13.23 13.97
C TYR A 278 -10.33 -13.52 14.22
N MET A 279 -9.58 -12.52 14.68
CA MET A 279 -8.15 -12.67 15.02
C MET A 279 -7.98 -13.61 16.23
N LYS A 280 -8.74 -13.37 17.29
CA LYS A 280 -8.65 -14.11 18.56
C LYS A 280 -8.88 -15.61 18.42
N HIS A 281 -9.80 -16.01 17.56
CA HIS A 281 -10.21 -17.41 17.38
C HIS A 281 -9.50 -18.13 16.22
N GLY A 282 -8.34 -17.63 15.76
CA GLY A 282 -7.41 -18.32 14.87
C GLY A 282 -7.84 -18.43 13.41
N GLY A 283 -8.89 -17.72 13.00
CA GLY A 283 -9.34 -17.70 11.61
C GLY A 283 -8.42 -16.93 10.68
N PHE A 284 -7.75 -15.93 11.20
CA PHE A 284 -6.94 -15.00 10.43
C PHE A 284 -5.70 -15.67 9.81
N ASP A 285 -4.87 -16.36 10.60
CA ASP A 285 -3.65 -16.99 10.08
C ASP A 285 -3.94 -18.14 9.11
N SER A 286 -5.02 -18.90 9.34
CA SER A 286 -5.44 -19.95 8.41
C SER A 286 -5.84 -19.35 7.06
N HIS A 287 -6.60 -18.25 7.09
CA HIS A 287 -6.97 -17.50 5.90
C HIS A 287 -5.74 -16.95 5.16
N LEU A 288 -4.81 -16.31 5.86
CA LEU A 288 -3.60 -15.74 5.27
C LEU A 288 -2.74 -16.82 4.57
N ARG A 289 -2.58 -17.99 5.19
CA ARG A 289 -1.85 -19.11 4.54
C ARG A 289 -2.51 -19.55 3.24
N GLN A 290 -3.84 -19.58 3.18
CA GLN A 290 -4.57 -19.94 1.97
C GLN A 290 -4.44 -18.83 0.92
N LEU A 291 -4.62 -17.56 1.31
CA LEU A 291 -4.51 -16.41 0.44
C LEU A 291 -3.12 -16.33 -0.22
N ARG A 292 -2.04 -16.46 0.55
CA ARG A 292 -0.67 -16.45 0.03
C ARG A 292 -0.43 -17.55 -1.01
N ARG A 293 -0.92 -18.78 -0.77
CA ARG A 293 -0.80 -19.89 -1.74
C ARG A 293 -1.54 -19.58 -3.04
N GLN A 294 -2.73 -19.01 -2.94
CA GLN A 294 -3.52 -18.64 -4.13
C GLN A 294 -2.85 -17.53 -4.92
N LEU A 295 -2.37 -16.48 -4.24
CA LEU A 295 -1.66 -15.37 -4.89
C LEU A 295 -0.37 -15.85 -5.58
N ALA A 296 0.43 -16.71 -4.96
CA ALA A 296 1.63 -17.25 -5.56
C ALA A 296 1.33 -18.11 -6.82
N ALA A 297 0.23 -18.87 -6.81
CA ALA A 297 -0.21 -19.61 -7.98
C ALA A 297 -0.70 -18.68 -9.11
N GLN A 298 -1.43 -17.61 -8.76
CA GLN A 298 -1.91 -16.62 -9.72
C GLN A 298 -0.76 -15.80 -10.33
N GLU A 299 0.28 -15.49 -9.53
CA GLU A 299 1.51 -14.87 -10.03
C GLU A 299 2.15 -15.70 -11.13
N ALA A 300 2.37 -16.98 -10.87
CA ALA A 300 2.99 -17.89 -11.84
C ALA A 300 2.17 -17.99 -13.14
N GLN A 301 0.84 -18.00 -13.05
CA GLN A 301 -0.06 -18.01 -14.20
C GLN A 301 0.02 -16.71 -15.01
N LEU A 302 0.05 -15.55 -14.35
CA LEU A 302 0.17 -14.27 -15.04
C LEU A 302 1.53 -14.14 -15.74
N LEU A 303 2.61 -14.58 -15.10
CA LEU A 303 3.95 -14.58 -15.68
C LEU A 303 4.02 -15.45 -16.94
N ALA A 304 3.45 -16.65 -16.93
CA ALA A 304 3.36 -17.51 -18.10
C ALA A 304 2.59 -16.82 -19.26
N GLY A 305 1.45 -16.21 -18.97
CA GLY A 305 0.69 -15.46 -19.99
C GLY A 305 1.45 -14.25 -20.55
N ILE A 306 2.27 -13.58 -19.74
CA ILE A 306 3.14 -12.50 -20.22
C ILE A 306 4.22 -13.07 -21.15
N GLU A 307 4.86 -14.19 -20.79
CA GLU A 307 5.86 -14.86 -21.62
C GLU A 307 5.30 -15.29 -22.98
N ASP A 308 4.08 -15.84 -22.99
CA ASP A 308 3.41 -16.32 -24.20
C ASP A 308 2.97 -15.20 -25.16
N HIS A 309 2.52 -14.06 -24.62
CA HIS A 309 1.81 -13.08 -25.44
C HIS A 309 2.57 -11.78 -25.68
N PHE A 310 3.44 -11.36 -24.75
CA PHE A 310 4.08 -10.05 -24.83
C PHE A 310 5.33 -10.10 -25.75
N PRO A 311 5.80 -8.95 -26.27
CA PRO A 311 7.02 -8.90 -27.07
C PRO A 311 8.27 -9.17 -26.23
N ALA A 312 9.37 -9.52 -26.90
CA ALA A 312 10.68 -9.59 -26.27
C ALA A 312 11.14 -8.20 -25.77
N GLY A 313 12.10 -8.18 -24.84
CA GLY A 313 12.68 -6.96 -24.30
C GLY A 313 11.96 -6.38 -23.08
N ILE A 314 10.94 -7.05 -22.55
CA ILE A 314 10.31 -6.68 -21.29
C ILE A 314 11.19 -7.08 -20.13
N ARG A 315 11.30 -6.18 -19.15
CA ARG A 315 12.01 -6.43 -17.89
C ARG A 315 11.04 -6.33 -16.72
N LEU A 316 11.16 -7.25 -15.79
CA LEU A 316 10.43 -7.22 -14.52
C LEU A 316 11.29 -7.82 -13.41
N ALA A 317 11.07 -7.36 -12.19
CA ALA A 317 11.53 -8.04 -10.99
C ALA A 317 10.38 -8.89 -10.45
N ARG A 318 10.62 -10.19 -10.23
CA ARG A 318 9.64 -11.07 -9.62
C ARG A 318 9.48 -10.70 -8.15
N PRO A 319 8.27 -10.37 -7.67
CA PRO A 319 8.05 -10.00 -6.27
C PRO A 319 8.04 -11.24 -5.35
N ASP A 320 8.45 -11.05 -4.10
CA ASP A 320 8.36 -12.09 -3.06
C ASP A 320 7.02 -12.06 -2.29
N GLY A 321 6.04 -11.30 -2.78
CA GLY A 321 4.74 -11.13 -2.16
C GLY A 321 3.88 -10.06 -2.82
N GLY A 322 2.81 -9.65 -2.14
CA GLY A 322 1.83 -8.73 -2.71
C GLY A 322 0.98 -9.37 -3.80
N TYR A 323 0.57 -8.57 -4.78
CA TYR A 323 -0.17 -9.04 -5.97
C TYR A 323 0.04 -8.12 -7.20
N PHE A 324 1.20 -7.45 -7.29
CA PHE A 324 1.54 -6.59 -8.41
C PHE A 324 2.80 -7.04 -9.13
N LEU A 325 2.78 -6.94 -10.46
CA LEU A 325 3.95 -6.97 -11.31
C LEU A 325 4.20 -5.58 -11.87
N TRP A 326 5.44 -5.10 -11.76
CA TRP A 326 5.91 -3.87 -12.38
C TRP A 326 6.76 -4.21 -13.59
N LEU A 327 6.27 -3.85 -14.78
CA LEU A 327 6.89 -4.19 -16.05
C LEU A 327 7.52 -2.94 -16.66
N GLU A 328 8.77 -3.06 -17.05
CA GLU A 328 9.45 -2.13 -17.95
C GLU A 328 9.32 -2.64 -19.38
N LEU A 329 8.65 -1.87 -20.22
CA LEU A 329 8.51 -2.12 -21.65
C LEU A 329 9.64 -1.46 -22.42
N PRO A 330 9.87 -1.79 -23.72
CA PRO A 330 10.79 -1.05 -24.56
C PRO A 330 10.52 0.46 -24.55
N ALA A 331 11.59 1.26 -24.57
CA ALA A 331 11.55 2.69 -24.28
C ALA A 331 10.63 3.53 -25.21
N GLN A 332 10.32 3.03 -26.41
CA GLN A 332 9.41 3.68 -27.35
C GLN A 332 7.93 3.47 -27.03
N VAL A 333 7.58 2.58 -26.10
CA VAL A 333 6.19 2.30 -25.74
C VAL A 333 5.67 3.35 -24.77
N ASP A 334 4.56 3.98 -25.13
CA ASP A 334 3.81 4.89 -24.26
C ASP A 334 2.66 4.13 -23.58
N THR A 335 2.76 3.90 -22.26
CA THR A 335 1.78 3.13 -21.51
C THR A 335 0.46 3.88 -21.27
N LEU A 336 0.40 5.20 -21.40
CA LEU A 336 -0.86 5.94 -21.40
C LEU A 336 -1.66 5.60 -22.65
N ARG A 337 -1.03 5.59 -23.81
CA ARG A 337 -1.66 5.16 -25.05
C ARG A 337 -2.09 3.68 -25.00
N VAL A 338 -1.24 2.80 -24.44
CA VAL A 338 -1.64 1.40 -24.21
C VAL A 338 -2.86 1.32 -23.31
N HIS A 339 -2.96 2.15 -22.26
CA HIS A 339 -4.10 2.20 -21.34
C HIS A 339 -5.39 2.59 -22.08
N GLU A 340 -5.38 3.65 -22.86
CA GLU A 340 -6.54 4.12 -23.63
C GLU A 340 -7.04 3.06 -24.61
N GLU A 341 -6.12 2.47 -25.40
CA GLU A 341 -6.44 1.43 -26.36
C GLU A 341 -6.93 0.13 -25.66
N ALA A 342 -6.35 -0.24 -24.50
CA ALA A 342 -6.77 -1.39 -23.71
C ALA A 342 -8.20 -1.21 -23.15
N LEU A 343 -8.53 -0.02 -22.64
CA LEU A 343 -9.87 0.30 -22.14
C LEU A 343 -10.93 0.14 -23.23
N ALA A 344 -10.65 0.57 -24.47
CA ALA A 344 -11.54 0.36 -25.60
C ALA A 344 -11.82 -1.13 -25.91
N HIS A 345 -10.94 -2.03 -25.42
CA HIS A 345 -11.10 -3.50 -25.49
C HIS A 345 -11.59 -4.12 -24.18
N GLY A 346 -12.04 -3.33 -23.21
CA GLY A 346 -12.54 -3.79 -21.92
C GLY A 346 -11.43 -4.34 -20.99
N ILE A 347 -10.22 -3.79 -21.06
CA ILE A 347 -9.07 -4.20 -20.26
C ILE A 347 -8.51 -2.97 -19.54
N SER A 348 -8.37 -3.05 -18.21
CA SER A 348 -7.66 -2.01 -17.45
C SER A 348 -6.22 -2.40 -17.18
N ILE A 349 -5.33 -1.42 -17.24
CA ILE A 349 -3.95 -1.48 -16.73
C ILE A 349 -3.68 -0.25 -15.87
N ALA A 350 -2.60 -0.26 -15.08
CA ALA A 350 -2.16 0.93 -14.38
C ALA A 350 -0.86 1.47 -15.04
N PRO A 351 -0.95 2.55 -15.83
CA PRO A 351 0.20 3.10 -16.55
C PRO A 351 1.19 3.77 -15.60
N GLY A 352 2.48 3.68 -15.93
CA GLY A 352 3.57 4.14 -15.07
C GLY A 352 3.50 5.60 -14.61
N PRO A 353 3.10 6.56 -15.48
CA PRO A 353 3.07 7.97 -15.10
C PRO A 353 2.21 8.33 -13.88
N ILE A 354 1.23 7.50 -13.50
CA ILE A 354 0.42 7.77 -12.29
C ILE A 354 1.17 7.54 -10.97
N PHE A 355 2.35 6.91 -11.02
CA PHE A 355 3.15 6.56 -9.85
C PHE A 355 4.33 7.52 -9.60
N SER A 356 4.37 8.66 -10.27
CA SER A 356 5.38 9.71 -10.10
C SER A 356 4.76 11.10 -10.11
N ALA A 357 5.24 11.96 -9.24
CA ALA A 357 4.84 13.38 -9.22
C ALA A 357 5.23 14.11 -10.50
N LYS A 358 6.28 13.65 -11.17
CA LYS A 358 6.81 14.21 -12.44
C LYS A 358 6.29 13.50 -13.68
N ARG A 359 5.35 12.52 -13.52
CA ARG A 359 4.82 11.69 -14.61
C ARG A 359 5.92 10.92 -15.37
N GLU A 360 6.94 10.49 -14.65
CA GLU A 360 7.99 9.61 -15.17
C GLU A 360 7.44 8.20 -15.48
N PHE A 361 8.30 7.26 -15.88
CA PHE A 361 7.92 5.87 -16.14
C PHE A 361 6.93 5.67 -17.30
N SER A 362 7.07 6.48 -18.37
CA SER A 362 6.17 6.45 -19.54
C SER A 362 6.07 5.05 -20.20
N ASN A 363 7.15 4.26 -20.15
CA ASN A 363 7.22 2.91 -20.70
C ASN A 363 7.04 1.81 -19.63
N TYR A 364 6.51 2.14 -18.46
CA TYR A 364 6.24 1.16 -17.39
C TYR A 364 4.74 0.97 -17.20
N LEU A 365 4.37 -0.22 -16.76
CA LEU A 365 3.00 -0.51 -16.34
C LEU A 365 2.97 -1.47 -15.14
N ARG A 366 1.92 -1.34 -14.32
CA ARG A 366 1.62 -2.28 -13.24
C ARG A 366 0.46 -3.19 -13.65
N LEU A 367 0.64 -4.49 -13.49
CA LEU A 367 -0.42 -5.49 -13.59
C LEU A 367 -0.71 -6.12 -12.22
N ASN A 368 -1.97 -6.45 -12.00
CA ASN A 368 -2.46 -7.13 -10.80
C ASN A 368 -2.66 -8.62 -11.09
N PHE A 369 -1.94 -9.50 -10.36
CA PHE A 369 -2.10 -10.94 -10.44
C PHE A 369 -3.06 -11.53 -9.39
N GLY A 370 -3.71 -10.72 -8.58
CA GLY A 370 -4.67 -11.16 -7.55
C GLY A 370 -6.00 -11.67 -8.10
N HIS A 371 -6.11 -11.92 -9.40
CA HIS A 371 -7.29 -12.48 -10.06
C HIS A 371 -6.96 -13.84 -10.66
N PRO A 372 -7.88 -14.84 -10.59
CA PRO A 372 -7.63 -16.18 -11.12
C PRO A 372 -7.49 -16.13 -12.65
N ALA A 373 -6.61 -16.97 -13.18
CA ALA A 373 -6.48 -17.15 -14.60
C ALA A 373 -7.79 -17.69 -15.17
N THR A 374 -8.29 -17.02 -16.20
CA THR A 374 -9.50 -17.40 -16.95
C THR A 374 -9.22 -17.24 -18.44
N PRO A 375 -9.97 -17.92 -19.34
CA PRO A 375 -9.83 -17.69 -20.78
C PRO A 375 -9.97 -16.22 -21.17
N ARG A 376 -10.78 -15.47 -20.43
CA ARG A 376 -10.97 -14.01 -20.64
C ARG A 376 -9.71 -13.23 -20.27
N GLN A 377 -9.04 -13.59 -19.18
CA GLN A 377 -7.79 -12.95 -18.78
C GLN A 377 -6.66 -13.27 -19.77
N ASP A 378 -6.57 -14.51 -20.24
CA ASP A 378 -5.60 -14.91 -21.27
C ASP A 378 -5.80 -14.13 -22.57
N GLN A 379 -7.05 -14.03 -23.06
CA GLN A 379 -7.40 -13.19 -24.18
C GLN A 379 -7.05 -11.71 -23.98
N ALA A 380 -7.20 -11.20 -22.76
CA ALA A 380 -6.80 -9.85 -22.42
C ALA A 380 -5.27 -9.66 -22.50
N LEU A 381 -4.49 -10.60 -22.00
CA LEU A 381 -3.03 -10.58 -22.12
C LEU A 381 -2.58 -10.64 -23.59
N ALA A 382 -3.21 -11.51 -24.40
CA ALA A 382 -2.95 -11.59 -25.84
C ALA A 382 -3.26 -10.25 -26.54
N THR A 383 -4.33 -9.57 -26.12
CA THR A 383 -4.69 -8.25 -26.67
C THR A 383 -3.67 -7.20 -26.26
N LEU A 384 -3.28 -7.14 -24.98
CA LEU A 384 -2.25 -6.21 -24.50
C LEU A 384 -0.92 -6.42 -25.23
N GLY A 385 -0.50 -7.67 -25.39
CA GLY A 385 0.70 -7.99 -26.14
C GLY A 385 0.68 -7.46 -27.58
N ARG A 386 -0.49 -7.54 -28.28
CA ARG A 386 -0.66 -6.94 -29.63
C ARG A 386 -0.61 -5.42 -29.60
N LEU A 387 -1.25 -4.77 -28.62
CA LEU A 387 -1.23 -3.31 -28.49
C LEU A 387 0.18 -2.79 -28.25
N ILE A 388 0.94 -3.45 -27.38
CA ILE A 388 2.35 -3.12 -27.12
C ILE A 388 3.18 -3.29 -28.38
N LYS A 389 3.03 -4.43 -29.09
CA LYS A 389 3.75 -4.71 -30.37
C LYS A 389 3.50 -3.69 -31.45
N ARG A 390 2.35 -3.04 -31.48
CA ARG A 390 2.04 -1.97 -32.49
C ARG A 390 2.82 -0.69 -32.27
N GLN A 391 3.44 -0.50 -31.13
CA GLN A 391 4.26 0.67 -30.81
C GLN A 391 5.77 0.39 -30.97
N LEU A 392 6.14 -0.85 -31.26
CA LEU A 392 7.54 -1.24 -31.55
C LEU A 392 7.89 -1.07 -33.02
#